data_54c80c41569a5e1e6f219729fa770096
#
_entry.id   54c80c41569a5e1e6f219729fa770096
#
_cell.length_a   1.000
_cell.length_b   1.000
_cell.length_c   1.000
_cell.angle_alpha   90.00
_cell.angle_beta   90.00
_cell.angle_gamma   90.00
#
_symmetry.space_group_name_H-M   'P 1'
#
loop_
_entity.id
_entity.type
_entity.pdbx_description
1 polymer ?
#
loop_
_entity_poly.entity_id
_entity_poly.type
_entity_poly.pdbx_seq_one_letter_code
_entity_poly.pdbx_strand_id
1 'polypeptide(L)'
;MTTSGAGNWSDRIYRYCERGFDAAFWAEPLNAMSNAAFLLVAVAGAVHLARRPRVAGHPDHRAAELARTGLVFAIGVGSFLFHTLATRWASVADTAPIGLFMLGYFGYALRRLLGFGWVPTFLGVAGFVLALRYSGNIPCVPGLLPITRAGGHPCFNGSLGYIPALVALAVVGVALMLKRH
;
A
#
# COMPACT_ATOMS: atom_id res chain seq x y z
N MET A 1 2.08 2.31 -38.57
CA MET A 1 1.19 3.22 -37.79
C MET A 1 0.48 2.38 -36.73
N THR A 2 1.07 2.29 -35.54
CA THR A 2 0.46 1.60 -34.40
C THR A 2 -0.30 2.64 -33.62
N THR A 3 -1.63 2.61 -33.71
CA THR A 3 -2.52 3.39 -32.88
C THR A 3 -2.24 3.01 -31.41
N SER A 4 -1.67 3.94 -30.66
CA SER A 4 -1.57 3.87 -29.21
C SER A 4 -2.98 4.01 -28.63
N GLY A 5 -3.80 2.95 -28.75
CA GLY A 5 -5.07 2.85 -28.09
C GLY A 5 -4.84 2.84 -26.58
N ALA A 6 -5.48 3.78 -25.87
CA ALA A 6 -5.59 3.70 -24.42
C ALA A 6 -6.10 2.30 -24.07
N GLY A 7 -5.25 1.49 -23.43
CA GLY A 7 -5.59 0.10 -23.13
C GLY A 7 -6.88 0.01 -22.33
N ASN A 8 -7.69 -0.99 -22.64
CA ASN A 8 -8.98 -1.20 -21.97
C ASN A 8 -8.73 -1.54 -20.48
N TRP A 9 -9.64 -1.11 -19.60
CA TRP A 9 -9.61 -1.43 -18.17
C TRP A 9 -9.63 -2.93 -17.89
N SER A 10 -10.18 -3.70 -18.79
CA SER A 10 -10.24 -5.17 -18.72
C SER A 10 -8.99 -5.88 -19.26
N ASP A 11 -8.02 -5.13 -19.82
CA ASP A 11 -6.80 -5.73 -20.33
C ASP A 11 -6.02 -6.39 -19.21
N ARG A 12 -5.46 -7.57 -19.49
CA ARG A 12 -4.67 -8.31 -18.50
C ARG A 12 -3.27 -7.75 -18.38
N ILE A 13 -2.74 -7.85 -17.16
CA ILE A 13 -1.39 -7.41 -16.80
C ILE A 13 -0.66 -8.61 -16.18
N TYR A 14 0.41 -9.05 -16.84
CA TYR A 14 1.24 -10.14 -16.39
C TYR A 14 2.50 -9.59 -15.72
N ARG A 15 2.49 -9.47 -14.39
CA ARG A 15 3.57 -8.85 -13.62
C ARG A 15 4.31 -9.83 -12.71
N TYR A 16 3.63 -10.88 -12.24
CA TYR A 16 4.17 -11.79 -11.24
C TYR A 16 4.69 -13.09 -11.85
N CYS A 17 5.83 -13.56 -11.33
CA CYS A 17 6.46 -14.79 -11.80
C CYS A 17 5.59 -16.03 -11.54
N GLU A 18 4.77 -16.02 -10.48
CA GLU A 18 3.87 -17.14 -10.14
C GLU A 18 2.86 -17.39 -11.27
N ARG A 19 2.30 -16.33 -11.85
CA ARG A 19 1.37 -16.42 -12.98
C ARG A 19 2.08 -16.65 -14.31
N GLY A 20 3.24 -16.06 -14.54
CA GLY A 20 3.86 -15.99 -15.86
C GLY A 20 2.90 -15.36 -16.88
N PHE A 21 2.50 -16.13 -17.90
CA PHE A 21 1.52 -15.74 -18.93
C PHE A 21 0.20 -16.53 -18.84
N ASP A 22 -0.02 -17.25 -17.72
CA ASP A 22 -1.24 -18.02 -17.52
C ASP A 22 -2.44 -17.08 -17.25
N ALA A 23 -3.49 -17.28 -18.01
CA ALA A 23 -4.74 -16.55 -17.89
C ALA A 23 -5.73 -17.18 -16.89
N ALA A 24 -5.40 -18.31 -16.27
CA ALA A 24 -6.28 -18.99 -15.34
C ALA A 24 -6.58 -18.12 -14.09
N PHE A 25 -7.75 -18.28 -13.52
CA PHE A 25 -8.17 -17.58 -12.31
C PHE A 25 -7.22 -17.88 -11.13
N TRP A 26 -6.80 -19.13 -10.98
CA TRP A 26 -5.89 -19.59 -9.94
C TRP A 26 -4.42 -19.67 -10.39
N ALA A 27 -4.00 -18.80 -11.29
CA ALA A 27 -2.60 -18.76 -11.73
C ALA A 27 -1.62 -18.22 -10.67
N GLU A 28 -2.13 -17.56 -9.63
CA GLU A 28 -1.34 -17.05 -8.48
C GLU A 28 -1.97 -17.48 -7.14
N PRO A 29 -2.04 -18.78 -6.84
CA PRO A 29 -2.77 -19.27 -5.66
C PRO A 29 -2.14 -18.81 -4.34
N LEU A 30 -0.82 -18.75 -4.22
CA LEU A 30 -0.14 -18.32 -3.00
C LEU A 30 -0.38 -16.83 -2.75
N ASN A 31 -0.22 -16.01 -3.78
CA ASN A 31 -0.49 -14.57 -3.69
C ASN A 31 -1.97 -14.31 -3.38
N ALA A 32 -2.90 -14.98 -4.06
CA ALA A 32 -4.33 -14.82 -3.81
C ALA A 32 -4.72 -15.22 -2.38
N MET A 33 -4.26 -16.38 -1.90
CA MET A 33 -4.61 -16.90 -0.56
C MET A 33 -3.97 -16.11 0.57
N SER A 34 -2.75 -15.60 0.41
CA SER A 34 -2.08 -14.79 1.43
C SER A 34 -2.88 -13.54 1.81
N ASN A 35 -3.72 -13.02 0.90
CA ASN A 35 -4.58 -11.86 1.16
C ASN A 35 -5.68 -12.13 2.18
N ALA A 36 -5.98 -13.40 2.49
CA ALA A 36 -6.88 -13.76 3.58
C ALA A 36 -6.42 -13.20 4.94
N ALA A 37 -5.12 -13.01 5.14
CA ALA A 37 -4.57 -12.40 6.35
C ALA A 37 -5.09 -10.97 6.57
N PHE A 38 -5.19 -10.16 5.50
CA PHE A 38 -5.76 -8.80 5.59
C PHE A 38 -7.25 -8.84 5.97
N LEU A 39 -8.01 -9.77 5.40
CA LEU A 39 -9.42 -9.92 5.71
C LEU A 39 -9.63 -10.35 7.16
N LEU A 40 -8.85 -11.30 7.66
CA LEU A 40 -8.89 -11.76 9.07
C LEU A 40 -8.56 -10.62 10.02
N VAL A 41 -7.50 -9.85 9.76
CA VAL A 41 -7.12 -8.69 10.58
C VAL A 41 -8.19 -7.61 10.55
N ALA A 42 -8.78 -7.33 9.38
CA ALA A 42 -9.86 -6.36 9.27
C ALA A 42 -11.11 -6.79 10.06
N VAL A 43 -11.51 -8.05 9.97
CA VAL A 43 -12.64 -8.59 10.74
C VAL A 43 -12.34 -8.54 12.25
N ALA A 44 -11.16 -8.97 12.66
CA ALA A 44 -10.75 -8.90 14.07
C ALA A 44 -10.75 -7.46 14.59
N GLY A 45 -10.24 -6.50 13.80
CA GLY A 45 -10.26 -5.08 14.11
C GLY A 45 -11.68 -4.53 14.25
N ALA A 46 -12.57 -4.86 13.32
CA ALA A 46 -13.96 -4.44 13.36
C ALA A 46 -14.69 -5.00 14.60
N VAL A 47 -14.49 -6.28 14.92
CA VAL A 47 -15.05 -6.93 16.11
C VAL A 47 -14.50 -6.27 17.38
N HIS A 48 -13.20 -6.02 17.46
CA HIS A 48 -12.58 -5.32 18.58
C HIS A 48 -13.21 -3.93 18.79
N LEU A 49 -13.33 -3.15 17.72
CA LEU A 49 -13.94 -1.82 17.76
C LEU A 49 -15.42 -1.85 18.16
N ALA A 50 -16.17 -2.88 17.71
CA ALA A 50 -17.57 -3.05 18.07
C ALA A 50 -17.74 -3.35 19.57
N ARG A 51 -16.84 -4.12 20.16
CA ARG A 51 -16.87 -4.53 21.56
C ARG A 51 -16.27 -3.51 22.53
N ARG A 52 -15.48 -2.55 22.03
CA ARG A 52 -14.82 -1.54 22.86
C ARG A 52 -15.85 -0.56 23.45
N PRO A 53 -15.93 -0.38 24.78
CA PRO A 53 -16.85 0.55 25.40
C PRO A 53 -16.50 2.00 25.03
N ARG A 54 -17.54 2.84 24.92
CA ARG A 54 -17.35 4.28 24.78
C ARG A 54 -17.06 4.89 26.14
N VAL A 55 -15.92 5.56 26.28
CA VAL A 55 -15.56 6.28 27.51
C VAL A 55 -16.00 7.74 27.36
N ALA A 56 -16.94 8.15 28.20
CA ALA A 56 -17.40 9.56 28.21
C ALA A 56 -16.23 10.51 28.54
N GLY A 57 -16.18 11.65 27.84
CA GLY A 57 -15.16 12.68 28.06
C GLY A 57 -13.82 12.43 27.32
N HIS A 58 -13.66 11.32 26.59
CA HIS A 58 -12.49 11.09 25.75
C HIS A 58 -12.83 11.30 24.27
N PRO A 59 -11.88 11.86 23.45
CA PRO A 59 -12.11 12.00 22.02
C PRO A 59 -12.42 10.65 21.38
N ASP A 60 -13.56 10.54 20.70
CA ASP A 60 -13.92 9.31 19.98
C ASP A 60 -13.18 9.23 18.65
N HIS A 61 -12.14 8.42 18.59
CA HIS A 61 -11.36 8.16 17.38
C HIS A 61 -11.90 6.97 16.56
N ARG A 62 -13.06 6.42 16.95
CA ARG A 62 -13.66 5.23 16.36
C ARG A 62 -13.85 5.35 14.83
N ALA A 63 -14.28 6.52 14.34
CA ALA A 63 -14.45 6.75 12.91
C ALA A 63 -13.11 6.58 12.14
N ALA A 64 -12.01 7.12 12.66
CA ALA A 64 -10.69 6.99 12.07
C ALA A 64 -10.17 5.55 12.16
N GLU A 65 -10.47 4.83 13.25
CA GLU A 65 -10.12 3.43 13.42
C GLU A 65 -10.92 2.53 12.47
N LEU A 66 -12.23 2.79 12.30
CA LEU A 66 -13.08 2.11 11.33
C LEU A 66 -12.63 2.37 9.88
N ALA A 67 -12.27 3.61 9.55
CA ALA A 67 -11.76 3.94 8.22
C ALA A 67 -10.46 3.18 7.91
N ARG A 68 -9.52 3.09 8.86
CA ARG A 68 -8.30 2.29 8.69
C ARG A 68 -8.59 0.80 8.55
N THR A 69 -9.49 0.27 9.37
CA THR A 69 -9.93 -1.13 9.29
C THR A 69 -10.60 -1.42 7.95
N GLY A 70 -11.44 -0.50 7.46
CA GLY A 70 -12.05 -0.57 6.13
C GLY A 70 -11.04 -0.55 5.00
N LEU A 71 -9.97 0.25 5.12
CA LEU A 71 -8.88 0.24 4.14
C LEU A 71 -8.11 -1.08 4.15
N VAL A 72 -7.84 -1.68 5.33
CA VAL A 72 -7.21 -3.02 5.42
C VAL A 72 -8.09 -4.08 4.75
N PHE A 73 -9.40 -4.02 4.95
CA PHE A 73 -10.34 -4.89 4.24
C PHE A 73 -10.28 -4.68 2.72
N ALA A 74 -10.32 -3.43 2.26
CA ALA A 74 -10.24 -3.08 0.85
C ALA A 74 -8.92 -3.54 0.20
N ILE A 75 -7.79 -3.47 0.93
CA ILE A 75 -6.50 -4.03 0.50
C ILE A 75 -6.65 -5.54 0.27
N GLY A 76 -7.19 -6.28 1.24
CA GLY A 76 -7.35 -7.73 1.11
C GLY A 76 -8.23 -8.13 -0.08
N VAL A 77 -9.36 -7.44 -0.29
CA VAL A 77 -10.25 -7.70 -1.43
C VAL A 77 -9.60 -7.29 -2.75
N GLY A 78 -9.04 -6.08 -2.82
CA GLY A 78 -8.41 -5.56 -4.04
C GLY A 78 -7.25 -6.41 -4.51
N SER A 79 -6.38 -6.81 -3.56
CA SER A 79 -5.24 -7.67 -3.85
C SER A 79 -5.66 -9.08 -4.28
N PHE A 80 -6.65 -9.68 -3.61
CA PHE A 80 -7.23 -10.94 -4.06
C PHE A 80 -7.77 -10.85 -5.51
N LEU A 81 -8.51 -9.81 -5.82
CA LEU A 81 -9.04 -9.59 -7.18
C LEU A 81 -7.91 -9.42 -8.20
N PHE A 82 -6.85 -8.73 -7.84
CA PHE A 82 -5.71 -8.57 -8.75
C PHE A 82 -4.97 -9.88 -9.00
N HIS A 83 -4.71 -10.67 -7.96
CA HIS A 83 -4.02 -11.95 -8.09
C HIS A 83 -4.87 -13.07 -8.73
N THR A 84 -6.18 -12.88 -8.84
CA THR A 84 -7.07 -13.80 -9.56
C THR A 84 -7.38 -13.36 -10.99
N LEU A 85 -7.67 -12.09 -11.20
CA LEU A 85 -8.12 -11.57 -12.50
C LEU A 85 -6.99 -10.97 -13.35
N ALA A 86 -5.94 -10.45 -12.72
CA ALA A 86 -4.78 -9.80 -13.32
C ALA A 86 -5.14 -8.71 -14.35
N THR A 87 -6.19 -7.93 -14.09
CA THR A 87 -6.65 -6.85 -14.97
C THR A 87 -6.15 -5.48 -14.52
N ARG A 88 -6.18 -4.46 -15.41
CA ARG A 88 -5.79 -3.10 -15.08
C ARG A 88 -6.62 -2.51 -13.94
N TRP A 89 -7.94 -2.68 -13.98
CA TRP A 89 -8.81 -2.19 -12.91
C TRP A 89 -8.55 -2.89 -11.57
N ALA A 90 -8.29 -4.21 -11.60
CA ALA A 90 -7.96 -4.97 -10.39
C ALA A 90 -6.61 -4.53 -9.81
N SER A 91 -5.62 -4.16 -10.66
CA SER A 91 -4.36 -3.56 -10.20
C SER A 91 -4.58 -2.22 -9.48
N VAL A 92 -5.54 -1.41 -9.93
CA VAL A 92 -5.90 -0.17 -9.22
C VAL A 92 -6.64 -0.48 -7.92
N ALA A 93 -7.54 -1.47 -7.92
CA ALA A 93 -8.24 -1.91 -6.72
C ALA A 93 -7.29 -2.46 -5.65
N ASP A 94 -6.17 -3.07 -6.05
CA ASP A 94 -5.09 -3.51 -5.17
C ASP A 94 -4.28 -2.32 -4.63
N THR A 95 -3.78 -1.46 -5.51
CA THR A 95 -2.78 -0.45 -5.14
C THR A 95 -3.39 0.82 -4.50
N ALA A 96 -4.60 1.22 -4.88
CA ALA A 96 -5.20 2.45 -4.37
C ALA A 96 -5.49 2.42 -2.86
N PRO A 97 -6.08 1.35 -2.28
CA PRO A 97 -6.29 1.27 -0.83
C PRO A 97 -4.97 1.25 -0.05
N ILE A 98 -3.91 0.61 -0.58
CA ILE A 98 -2.56 0.62 0.02
C ILE A 98 -2.04 2.05 0.09
N GLY A 99 -2.10 2.78 -1.04
CA GLY A 99 -1.68 4.18 -1.10
C GLY A 99 -2.45 5.06 -0.11
N LEU A 100 -3.78 4.93 -0.06
CA LEU A 100 -4.62 5.68 0.88
C LEU A 100 -4.29 5.34 2.34
N PHE A 101 -4.06 4.06 2.65
CA PHE A 101 -3.66 3.64 3.99
C PHE A 101 -2.31 4.24 4.38
N MET A 102 -1.30 4.17 3.50
CA MET A 102 0.03 4.71 3.75
C MET A 102 -0.01 6.23 4.00
N LEU A 103 -0.70 6.98 3.13
CA LEU A 103 -0.82 8.44 3.25
C LEU A 103 -1.61 8.84 4.49
N GLY A 104 -2.74 8.18 4.73
CA GLY A 104 -3.60 8.46 5.89
C GLY A 104 -2.89 8.15 7.21
N TYR A 105 -2.18 7.01 7.28
CA TYR A 105 -1.42 6.65 8.47
C TYR A 105 -0.23 7.59 8.70
N PHE A 106 0.52 7.94 7.65
CA PHE A 106 1.65 8.87 7.77
C PHE A 106 1.20 10.26 8.21
N GLY A 107 0.14 10.81 7.59
CA GLY A 107 -0.45 12.09 8.02
C GLY A 107 -0.94 12.05 9.48
N TYR A 108 -1.59 10.94 9.89
CA TYR A 108 -1.98 10.73 11.27
C TYR A 108 -0.76 10.69 12.21
N ALA A 109 0.30 9.98 11.84
CA ALA A 109 1.53 9.89 12.63
C ALA A 109 2.17 11.27 12.86
N LEU A 110 2.34 12.05 11.78
CA LEU A 110 2.87 13.41 11.88
C LEU A 110 2.00 14.30 12.78
N ARG A 111 0.69 14.25 12.58
CA ARG A 111 -0.26 15.16 13.24
C ARG A 111 -0.49 14.80 14.70
N ARG A 112 -0.77 13.51 14.97
CA ARG A 112 -1.23 13.04 16.30
C ARG A 112 -0.13 12.46 17.16
N LEU A 113 0.81 11.73 16.57
CA LEU A 113 1.88 11.10 17.34
C LEU A 113 3.07 12.04 17.53
N LEU A 114 3.47 12.75 16.48
CA LEU A 114 4.60 13.69 16.55
C LEU A 114 4.18 15.11 16.94
N GLY A 115 2.89 15.46 16.86
CA GLY A 115 2.35 16.76 17.29
C GLY A 115 2.60 17.90 16.31
N PHE A 116 2.85 17.60 15.04
CA PHE A 116 3.11 18.63 14.03
C PHE A 116 1.87 19.48 13.75
N GLY A 117 2.07 20.75 13.40
CA GLY A 117 1.03 21.64 12.88
C GLY A 117 0.50 21.18 11.51
N TRP A 118 -0.54 21.83 10.99
CA TRP A 118 -1.11 21.46 9.69
C TRP A 118 -0.14 21.68 8.53
N VAL A 119 0.59 22.80 8.52
CA VAL A 119 1.53 23.13 7.45
C VAL A 119 2.66 22.09 7.34
N PRO A 120 3.44 21.80 8.41
CA PRO A 120 4.49 20.78 8.31
C PRO A 120 3.94 19.38 8.05
N THR A 121 2.72 19.06 8.49
CA THR A 121 2.07 17.78 8.15
C THR A 121 1.80 17.70 6.65
N PHE A 122 1.22 18.74 6.05
CA PHE A 122 0.96 18.79 4.61
C PHE A 122 2.25 18.69 3.79
N LEU A 123 3.28 19.45 4.15
CA LEU A 123 4.58 19.40 3.49
C LEU A 123 5.23 18.01 3.61
N GLY A 124 5.14 17.39 4.79
CA GLY A 124 5.63 16.03 5.03
C GLY A 124 4.92 14.99 4.16
N VAL A 125 3.59 15.06 4.08
CA VAL A 125 2.80 14.15 3.22
C VAL A 125 3.09 14.39 1.74
N ALA A 126 3.21 15.65 1.31
CA ALA A 126 3.58 15.98 -0.07
C ALA A 126 4.97 15.44 -0.43
N GLY A 127 5.97 15.65 0.44
CA GLY A 127 7.31 15.10 0.27
C GLY A 127 7.31 13.58 0.23
N PHE A 128 6.49 12.92 1.05
CA PHE A 128 6.32 11.48 1.05
C PHE A 128 5.73 10.96 -0.27
N VAL A 129 4.71 11.63 -0.83
CA VAL A 129 4.15 11.30 -2.15
C VAL A 129 5.21 11.40 -3.24
N LEU A 130 6.01 12.49 -3.22
CA LEU A 130 7.10 12.66 -4.18
C LEU A 130 8.15 11.56 -4.05
N ALA A 131 8.52 11.19 -2.81
CA ALA A 131 9.46 10.11 -2.54
C ALA A 131 8.95 8.76 -3.05
N LEU A 132 7.66 8.43 -2.81
CA LEU A 132 7.02 7.22 -3.34
C LEU A 132 7.05 7.18 -4.87
N ARG A 133 6.72 8.29 -5.52
CA ARG A 133 6.73 8.39 -7.00
C ARG A 133 8.15 8.24 -7.56
N TYR A 134 9.13 8.90 -6.93
CA TYR A 134 10.51 8.83 -7.38
C TYR A 134 11.07 7.42 -7.23
N SER A 135 10.95 6.82 -6.03
CA SER A 135 11.51 5.50 -5.74
C SER A 135 10.87 4.38 -6.55
N GLY A 136 9.55 4.46 -6.82
CA GLY A 136 8.84 3.47 -7.65
C GLY A 136 9.25 3.49 -9.13
N ASN A 137 9.87 4.57 -9.60
CA ASN A 137 10.29 4.73 -10.99
C ASN A 137 11.82 4.60 -11.19
N ILE A 138 12.58 4.22 -10.16
CA ILE A 138 14.03 4.04 -10.28
C ILE A 138 14.31 2.87 -11.24
N PRO A 139 14.99 3.10 -12.38
CA PRO A 139 15.36 2.05 -13.29
C PRO A 139 16.47 1.18 -12.68
N CYS A 140 16.47 -0.10 -13.00
CA CYS A 140 17.58 -0.97 -12.66
C CYS A 140 18.84 -0.60 -13.47
N VAL A 141 19.95 -0.43 -12.75
CA VAL A 141 21.27 -0.32 -13.40
C VAL A 141 21.76 -1.73 -13.70
N PRO A 142 21.97 -2.08 -15.00
CA PRO A 142 22.49 -3.39 -15.37
C PRO A 142 23.85 -3.65 -14.70
N GLY A 143 24.00 -4.83 -14.09
CA GLY A 143 25.25 -5.26 -13.48
C GLY A 143 25.50 -4.82 -12.03
N LEU A 144 24.65 -3.97 -11.45
CA LEU A 144 24.80 -3.58 -10.03
C LEU A 144 24.36 -4.69 -9.06
N LEU A 145 23.38 -5.49 -9.46
CA LEU A 145 22.90 -6.66 -8.70
C LEU A 145 22.66 -7.83 -9.66
N PRO A 146 22.97 -9.09 -9.26
CA PRO A 146 22.85 -10.27 -10.13
C PRO A 146 21.40 -10.62 -10.54
N ILE A 147 20.42 -9.92 -9.99
CA ILE A 147 18.98 -10.16 -10.21
C ILE A 147 18.34 -9.13 -11.16
N THR A 148 19.13 -8.20 -11.73
CA THR A 148 18.61 -7.15 -12.59
C THR A 148 18.45 -7.63 -14.02
N ARG A 149 17.21 -7.79 -14.50
CA ARG A 149 16.93 -8.01 -15.91
C ARG A 149 17.17 -6.73 -16.70
N ALA A 150 17.98 -6.81 -17.75
CA ALA A 150 18.08 -5.76 -18.74
C ALA A 150 16.72 -5.61 -19.43
N GLY A 151 16.19 -4.38 -19.55
CA GLY A 151 14.98 -4.17 -20.32
C GLY A 151 14.02 -3.06 -19.89
N GLY A 152 14.48 -2.05 -19.13
CA GLY A 152 13.66 -0.85 -18.88
C GLY A 152 12.47 -1.03 -17.92
N HIS A 153 12.38 -2.17 -17.22
CA HIS A 153 11.40 -2.38 -16.17
C HIS A 153 11.86 -1.73 -14.85
N PRO A 154 10.94 -1.25 -14.00
CA PRO A 154 11.29 -0.74 -12.68
C PRO A 154 12.07 -1.79 -11.87
N CYS A 155 13.11 -1.36 -11.16
CA CYS A 155 13.96 -2.26 -10.39
C CYS A 155 13.15 -3.01 -9.32
N PHE A 156 13.43 -4.31 -9.14
CA PHE A 156 12.65 -5.18 -8.25
C PHE A 156 11.14 -5.15 -8.51
N ASN A 157 10.75 -5.05 -9.77
CA ASN A 157 9.33 -4.97 -10.18
C ASN A 157 8.55 -3.83 -9.48
N GLY A 158 9.25 -2.71 -9.22
CA GLY A 158 8.66 -1.54 -8.54
C GLY A 158 8.62 -1.62 -7.01
N SER A 159 9.12 -2.70 -6.39
CA SER A 159 9.14 -2.83 -4.92
C SER A 159 9.97 -1.76 -4.22
N LEU A 160 10.91 -1.10 -4.92
CA LEU A 160 11.62 0.07 -4.41
C LEU A 160 10.67 1.21 -4.02
N GLY A 161 9.47 1.25 -4.60
CA GLY A 161 8.42 2.18 -4.22
C GLY A 161 7.99 2.11 -2.75
N TYR A 162 8.25 0.99 -2.06
CA TYR A 162 7.93 0.85 -0.63
C TYR A 162 9.02 1.34 0.32
N ILE A 163 10.25 1.60 -0.18
CA ILE A 163 11.36 2.10 0.66
C ILE A 163 10.99 3.37 1.45
N PRO A 164 10.37 4.41 0.86
CA PRO A 164 9.98 5.59 1.62
C PRO A 164 9.03 5.30 2.77
N ALA A 165 8.14 4.31 2.62
CA ALA A 165 7.23 3.90 3.69
C ALA A 165 7.95 3.23 4.84
N LEU A 166 8.92 2.35 4.54
CA LEU A 166 9.77 1.71 5.56
C LEU A 166 10.62 2.74 6.31
N VAL A 167 11.21 3.68 5.58
CA VAL A 167 11.99 4.78 6.19
C VAL A 167 11.09 5.66 7.05
N ALA A 168 9.92 6.06 6.57
CA ALA A 168 8.97 6.85 7.35
C ALA A 168 8.53 6.14 8.63
N LEU A 169 8.25 4.83 8.55
CA LEU A 169 7.89 4.02 9.72
C LEU A 169 9.02 3.98 10.75
N ALA A 170 10.26 3.75 10.30
CA ALA A 170 11.44 3.72 11.16
C ALA A 170 11.68 5.09 11.83
N VAL A 171 11.63 6.19 11.06
CA VAL A 171 11.83 7.56 11.58
C VAL A 171 10.75 7.92 12.60
N VAL A 172 9.48 7.65 12.31
CA VAL A 172 8.38 7.87 13.27
C VAL A 172 8.57 7.03 14.53
N GLY A 173 8.94 5.76 14.38
CA GLY A 173 9.21 4.85 15.51
C GLY A 173 10.33 5.37 16.42
N VAL A 174 11.46 5.76 15.85
CA VAL A 174 12.60 6.35 16.60
C VAL A 174 12.18 7.66 17.27
N ALA A 175 11.49 8.56 16.55
CA ALA A 175 11.04 9.83 17.12
C ALA A 175 10.09 9.63 18.31
N LEU A 176 9.23 8.60 18.28
CA LEU A 176 8.35 8.26 19.40
C LEU A 176 9.11 7.67 20.58
N MET A 177 10.15 6.85 20.33
CA MET A 177 11.03 6.35 21.40
C MET A 177 11.75 7.50 22.11
N LEU A 178 12.29 8.45 21.34
CA LEU A 178 12.98 9.63 21.90
C LEU A 178 12.06 10.57 22.67
N LYS A 179 10.78 10.65 22.30
CA LYS A 179 9.79 11.46 23.03
C LYS A 179 9.34 10.86 24.37
N ARG A 180 9.56 9.56 24.58
CA ARG A 180 9.19 8.87 25.82
C ARG A 180 10.22 9.02 26.95
N HIS A 181 11.36 9.57 26.64
CA HIS A 181 12.44 9.92 27.58
C HIS A 181 12.51 11.44 27.77
#